data_0288a8ee045b7291cec167391e119aff
#
_entry.id   0288a8ee045b7291cec167391e119aff
#
_cell.length_a   1.000
_cell.length_b   1.000
_cell.length_c   1.000
_cell.angle_alpha   90.00
_cell.angle_beta   90.00
_cell.angle_gamma   90.00
#
_symmetry.space_group_name_H-M   'P 1'
#
loop_
_entity.id
_entity.type
_entity.pdbx_description
1 polymer ?
#
loop_
_entity_poly.entity_id
_entity_poly.type
_entity_poly.pdbx_seq_one_letter_code
_entity_poly.pdbx_strand_id
1 'polypeptide(L)'
;MNSVPVPLPANRRDTRRRFEQWVKHPGCGANLVSAVHNVKMGAVARRENPAAPKEGQSVFALARGRRFEAGLVANGGEKLLRAMAVRQMFAGPDPRFLDFRISINGGPLVDIDDAIDHTEDFLRTLAAEGSFAKGSFEGVVSSATLRIPKGVMLPEATLIIDALSVWLDGGRPVVSVGEIKTYADRGGHTSKSDLAHARAQMGLYVHALSMVLEQLGLADLVELSLDGFLVLTNPGSNNPTVRVGEDLRYQAERARKGFELMEAAARDMSDMVGDDEGEGPKSLFDMVLAAPTSFADACLSFCERAPSCYANAIADGDGAALGDDIDRFLNGLSLQRADELMGGARPRNDIERDFLRRMRNPLDGAS
;
A
#
# COMPACT_ATOMS: atom_id res chain seq x y z
N MET A 1 29.67 4.22 24.15
CA MET A 1 28.63 3.34 23.56
C MET A 1 27.32 4.11 23.61
N ASN A 2 27.09 4.98 22.63
CA ASN A 2 25.84 5.71 22.52
C ASN A 2 24.86 4.80 21.75
N SER A 3 23.88 4.27 22.49
CA SER A 3 22.81 3.50 21.94
C SER A 3 22.04 4.36 20.94
N VAL A 4 22.09 3.98 19.68
CA VAL A 4 21.11 4.43 18.67
C VAL A 4 19.74 4.30 19.32
N PRO A 5 18.88 5.35 19.32
CA PRO A 5 17.55 5.24 19.92
C PRO A 5 16.82 4.10 19.22
N VAL A 6 16.51 3.04 19.96
CA VAL A 6 15.64 1.96 19.45
C VAL A 6 14.34 2.63 19.03
N PRO A 7 13.94 2.56 17.76
CA PRO A 7 12.68 3.14 17.33
C PRO A 7 11.57 2.57 18.21
N LEU A 8 10.68 3.43 18.69
CA LEU A 8 9.43 2.98 19.30
C LEU A 8 8.80 1.92 18.38
N PRO A 9 8.19 0.86 18.93
CA PRO A 9 7.62 -0.20 18.12
C PRO A 9 6.70 0.44 17.07
N ALA A 10 7.13 0.33 15.81
CA ALA A 10 6.37 0.85 14.70
C ALA A 10 4.97 0.25 14.77
N ASN A 11 3.94 1.04 14.50
CA ASN A 11 2.61 0.50 14.39
C ASN A 11 2.61 -0.49 13.22
N ARG A 12 2.74 -1.79 13.53
CA ARG A 12 2.90 -2.88 12.58
C ARG A 12 1.79 -2.92 11.52
N ARG A 13 0.64 -2.26 11.78
CA ARG A 13 -0.52 -2.19 10.89
C ARG A 13 -0.36 -1.27 9.67
N ASP A 14 0.71 -0.49 9.59
CA ASP A 14 0.89 0.52 8.54
C ASP A 14 1.78 0.08 7.37
N THR A 15 2.12 -1.22 7.26
CA THR A 15 3.02 -1.75 6.21
C THR A 15 2.57 -1.39 4.81
N ARG A 16 1.29 -1.64 4.52
CA ARG A 16 0.69 -1.33 3.24
C ARG A 16 0.84 0.14 2.89
N ARG A 17 0.50 1.04 3.82
CA ARG A 17 0.61 2.49 3.63
C ARG A 17 2.04 2.91 3.36
N ARG A 18 3.00 2.39 4.10
CA ARG A 18 4.43 2.65 3.94
C ARG A 18 4.91 2.27 2.55
N PHE A 19 4.58 1.06 2.12
CA PHE A 19 4.94 0.56 0.79
C PHE A 19 4.25 1.35 -0.32
N GLU A 20 2.94 1.56 -0.24
CA GLU A 20 2.18 2.35 -1.21
C GLU A 20 2.69 3.80 -1.33
N GLN A 21 3.07 4.41 -0.23
CA GLN A 21 3.64 5.74 -0.20
C GLN A 21 5.00 5.77 -0.91
N TRP A 22 5.88 4.83 -0.57
CA TRP A 22 7.22 4.78 -1.14
C TRP A 22 7.21 4.47 -2.65
N VAL A 23 6.41 3.49 -3.09
CA VAL A 23 6.31 3.08 -4.50
C VAL A 23 5.82 4.21 -5.42
N LYS A 24 5.09 5.18 -4.89
CA LYS A 24 4.64 6.34 -5.68
C LYS A 24 5.78 7.26 -6.09
N HIS A 25 6.83 7.32 -5.28
CA HIS A 25 8.01 8.12 -5.58
C HIS A 25 9.28 7.58 -4.90
N PRO A 26 9.86 6.48 -5.43
CA PRO A 26 11.01 5.82 -4.81
C PRO A 26 12.31 6.65 -4.88
N GLY A 27 12.41 7.61 -5.79
CA GLY A 27 13.57 8.50 -5.92
C GLY A 27 13.68 9.60 -4.86
N CYS A 28 12.68 9.76 -3.98
CA CYS A 28 12.71 10.78 -2.94
C CYS A 28 13.25 10.20 -1.62
N GLY A 29 14.42 10.67 -1.16
CA GLY A 29 15.05 10.23 0.09
C GLY A 29 14.16 10.49 1.32
N ALA A 30 13.51 11.65 1.42
CA ALA A 30 12.57 11.94 2.50
C ALA A 30 11.40 10.95 2.52
N ASN A 31 10.89 10.53 1.35
CA ASN A 31 9.83 9.53 1.24
C ASN A 31 10.33 8.14 1.68
N LEU A 32 11.57 7.77 1.31
CA LEU A 32 12.20 6.53 1.76
C LEU A 32 12.36 6.50 3.27
N VAL A 33 13.00 7.53 3.87
CA VAL A 33 13.21 7.62 5.33
C VAL A 33 11.88 7.56 6.07
N SER A 34 10.86 8.29 5.60
CA SER A 34 9.50 8.25 6.13
C SER A 34 8.91 6.84 6.09
N ALA A 35 9.03 6.14 4.96
CA ALA A 35 8.50 4.80 4.80
C ALA A 35 9.23 3.76 5.66
N VAL A 36 10.58 3.79 5.67
CA VAL A 36 11.41 2.85 6.44
C VAL A 36 11.17 3.00 7.95
N HIS A 37 11.12 4.23 8.45
CA HIS A 37 10.96 4.51 9.89
C HIS A 37 9.52 4.70 10.35
N ASN A 38 8.53 4.47 9.47
CA ASN A 38 7.12 4.68 9.76
C ASN A 38 6.78 6.08 10.30
N VAL A 39 7.46 7.10 9.77
CA VAL A 39 7.17 8.49 10.07
C VAL A 39 6.06 8.98 9.16
N LYS A 40 5.00 9.56 9.71
CA LYS A 40 3.88 10.07 8.90
C LYS A 40 4.29 11.38 8.22
N MET A 41 4.31 11.39 6.90
CA MET A 41 4.71 12.56 6.11
C MET A 41 3.87 13.81 6.44
N GLY A 42 2.58 13.67 6.71
CA GLY A 42 1.75 14.79 7.13
C GLY A 42 2.09 15.33 8.53
N ALA A 43 2.66 14.51 9.42
CA ALA A 43 3.19 15.02 10.68
C ALA A 43 4.47 15.86 10.44
N VAL A 44 5.30 15.44 9.49
CA VAL A 44 6.48 16.20 9.03
C VAL A 44 6.03 17.51 8.39
N ALA A 45 5.09 17.47 7.46
CA ALA A 45 4.56 18.65 6.79
C ALA A 45 4.00 19.70 7.78
N ARG A 46 3.27 19.26 8.82
CA ARG A 46 2.75 20.17 9.86
C ARG A 46 3.83 20.75 10.77
N ARG A 47 4.95 20.07 10.91
CA ARG A 47 6.09 20.62 11.66
C ARG A 47 6.77 21.73 10.87
N GLU A 48 6.86 21.61 9.54
CA GLU A 48 7.36 22.66 8.66
C GLU A 48 6.34 23.79 8.48
N ASN A 49 5.07 23.44 8.31
CA ASN A 49 3.96 24.38 8.12
C ASN A 49 2.74 23.95 8.95
N PRO A 50 2.47 24.60 10.10
CA PRO A 50 1.33 24.28 10.95
C PRO A 50 -0.04 24.36 10.25
N ALA A 51 -0.14 25.11 9.15
CA ALA A 51 -1.37 25.21 8.33
C ALA A 51 -1.53 24.06 7.32
N ALA A 52 -0.57 23.14 7.22
CA ALA A 52 -0.69 21.99 6.34
C ALA A 52 -1.95 21.15 6.67
N PRO A 53 -2.67 20.64 5.66
CA PRO A 53 -3.91 19.90 5.86
C PRO A 53 -3.67 18.67 6.73
N LYS A 54 -4.68 18.33 7.56
CA LYS A 54 -4.65 17.09 8.34
C LYS A 54 -4.86 15.92 7.41
N GLU A 55 -3.99 14.93 7.53
CA GLU A 55 -4.17 13.64 6.84
C GLU A 55 -5.41 12.90 7.33
N GLY A 56 -5.97 12.10 6.46
CA GLY A 56 -6.89 11.05 6.84
C GLY A 56 -8.03 10.86 5.85
N GLN A 57 -8.49 9.63 5.79
CA GLN A 57 -9.74 9.31 5.12
C GLN A 57 -10.91 9.97 5.87
N SER A 58 -11.95 10.35 5.14
CA SER A 58 -13.19 10.83 5.74
C SER A 58 -13.72 9.85 6.81
N VAL A 59 -14.09 10.38 7.98
CA VAL A 59 -14.70 9.59 9.07
C VAL A 59 -15.90 8.78 8.57
N PHE A 60 -16.69 9.35 7.63
CA PHE A 60 -17.81 8.65 7.00
C PHE A 60 -17.36 7.50 6.09
N ALA A 61 -16.29 7.65 5.33
CA ALA A 61 -15.74 6.58 4.51
C ALA A 61 -15.23 5.42 5.36
N LEU A 62 -14.52 5.71 6.44
CA LEU A 62 -14.05 4.71 7.41
C LEU A 62 -15.21 3.99 8.10
N ALA A 63 -16.23 4.74 8.54
CA ALA A 63 -17.41 4.14 9.17
C ALA A 63 -18.18 3.25 8.20
N ARG A 64 -18.31 3.64 6.94
CA ARG A 64 -18.94 2.83 5.89
C ARG A 64 -18.15 1.55 5.63
N GLY A 65 -16.80 1.62 5.52
CA GLY A 65 -15.93 0.46 5.37
C GLY A 65 -16.11 -0.54 6.49
N ARG A 66 -15.96 -0.09 7.73
CA ARG A 66 -16.13 -0.93 8.93
C ARG A 66 -17.51 -1.60 9.02
N ARG A 67 -18.56 -0.85 8.68
CA ARG A 67 -19.94 -1.40 8.70
C ARG A 67 -20.13 -2.48 7.63
N PHE A 68 -19.54 -2.29 6.45
CA PHE A 68 -19.58 -3.28 5.37
C PHE A 68 -18.84 -4.55 5.78
N GLU A 69 -17.57 -4.43 6.20
CA GLU A 69 -16.76 -5.56 6.67
C GLU A 69 -17.44 -6.31 7.84
N ALA A 70 -17.94 -5.59 8.85
CA ALA A 70 -18.68 -6.20 9.95
C ALA A 70 -19.90 -6.99 9.48
N GLY A 71 -20.60 -6.49 8.46
CA GLY A 71 -21.72 -7.19 7.84
C GLY A 71 -21.34 -8.44 7.06
N LEU A 72 -20.11 -8.50 6.51
CA LEU A 72 -19.62 -9.68 5.79
C LEU A 72 -19.24 -10.82 6.72
N VAL A 73 -18.64 -10.50 7.88
CA VAL A 73 -18.16 -11.50 8.83
C VAL A 73 -19.24 -11.93 9.85
N ALA A 74 -20.35 -11.19 9.92
CA ALA A 74 -21.46 -11.54 10.79
C ALA A 74 -22.03 -12.92 10.46
N ASN A 75 -22.54 -13.61 11.49
CA ASN A 75 -23.16 -14.93 11.36
C ASN A 75 -22.24 -15.96 10.67
N GLY A 76 -20.95 -16.00 11.03
CA GLY A 76 -20.01 -16.94 10.44
C GLY A 76 -19.74 -16.68 8.96
N GLY A 77 -19.76 -15.42 8.51
CA GLY A 77 -19.46 -15.07 7.12
C GLY A 77 -20.54 -15.43 6.09
N GLU A 78 -21.76 -15.76 6.54
CA GLU A 78 -22.83 -16.29 5.67
C GLU A 78 -23.05 -15.46 4.40
N LYS A 79 -23.07 -14.13 4.52
CA LYS A 79 -23.26 -13.24 3.35
C LYS A 79 -22.12 -13.34 2.35
N LEU A 80 -20.90 -13.42 2.84
CA LEU A 80 -19.69 -13.53 2.02
C LEU A 80 -19.65 -14.89 1.33
N LEU A 81 -19.80 -15.98 2.09
CA LEU A 81 -19.81 -17.34 1.56
C LEU A 81 -20.87 -17.51 0.47
N ARG A 82 -22.09 -17.01 0.71
CA ARG A 82 -23.18 -17.05 -0.28
C ARG A 82 -22.84 -16.29 -1.56
N ALA A 83 -22.25 -15.10 -1.44
CA ALA A 83 -21.86 -14.31 -2.60
C ALA A 83 -20.71 -14.98 -3.41
N MET A 84 -19.78 -15.65 -2.74
CA MET A 84 -18.70 -16.42 -3.37
C MET A 84 -19.19 -17.73 -3.99
N ALA A 85 -20.14 -18.41 -3.36
CA ALA A 85 -20.76 -19.63 -3.92
C ALA A 85 -21.49 -19.35 -5.24
N VAL A 86 -22.15 -18.19 -5.38
CA VAL A 86 -22.76 -17.75 -6.65
C VAL A 86 -21.72 -17.66 -7.78
N ARG A 87 -20.46 -17.42 -7.44
CA ARG A 87 -19.31 -17.37 -8.38
C ARG A 87 -18.59 -18.71 -8.52
N GLN A 88 -19.13 -19.79 -7.96
CA GLN A 88 -18.56 -21.13 -8.02
C GLN A 88 -17.11 -21.21 -7.51
N MET A 89 -16.80 -20.43 -6.47
CA MET A 89 -15.45 -20.38 -5.89
C MET A 89 -15.15 -21.58 -5.00
N PHE A 90 -16.12 -22.44 -4.72
CA PHE A 90 -16.00 -23.62 -3.88
C PHE A 90 -16.52 -24.84 -4.66
N ALA A 91 -15.82 -25.98 -4.53
CA ALA A 91 -16.22 -27.24 -5.12
C ALA A 91 -17.18 -28.02 -4.19
N GLY A 92 -16.96 -27.91 -2.87
CA GLY A 92 -17.77 -28.57 -1.85
C GLY A 92 -19.06 -27.83 -1.53
N PRO A 93 -20.05 -28.56 -0.99
CA PRO A 93 -21.36 -27.99 -0.69
C PRO A 93 -21.41 -27.16 0.60
N ASP A 94 -20.39 -27.24 1.46
CA ASP A 94 -20.38 -26.66 2.81
C ASP A 94 -19.07 -25.90 3.09
N PRO A 95 -18.84 -24.76 2.40
CA PRO A 95 -17.64 -23.96 2.62
C PRO A 95 -17.65 -23.34 4.03
N ARG A 96 -16.49 -23.37 4.69
CA ARG A 96 -16.31 -22.86 6.05
C ARG A 96 -15.83 -21.41 6.05
N PHE A 97 -16.12 -20.70 7.13
CA PHE A 97 -15.61 -19.35 7.36
C PHE A 97 -14.80 -19.32 8.67
N LEU A 98 -13.58 -18.78 8.58
CA LEU A 98 -12.73 -18.48 9.74
C LEU A 98 -12.48 -16.98 9.79
N ASP A 99 -12.60 -16.41 10.99
CA ASP A 99 -12.22 -15.02 11.23
C ASP A 99 -11.06 -14.99 12.23
N PHE A 100 -9.87 -14.66 11.75
CA PHE A 100 -8.67 -14.63 12.58
C PHE A 100 -8.60 -13.43 13.52
N ARG A 101 -9.56 -12.51 13.46
CA ARG A 101 -9.74 -11.47 14.50
C ARG A 101 -10.39 -12.01 15.76
N ILE A 102 -10.93 -13.22 15.72
CA ILE A 102 -11.60 -13.88 16.84
C ILE A 102 -10.71 -15.02 17.30
N SER A 103 -10.39 -15.06 18.60
CA SER A 103 -9.63 -16.17 19.17
C SER A 103 -10.39 -17.48 19.03
N ILE A 104 -9.68 -18.61 19.09
CA ILE A 104 -10.25 -19.96 19.07
C ILE A 104 -11.37 -20.14 20.14
N ASN A 105 -11.33 -19.36 21.21
CA ASN A 105 -12.33 -19.35 22.27
C ASN A 105 -13.47 -18.33 22.05
N GLY A 106 -13.57 -17.73 20.87
CA GLY A 106 -14.63 -16.77 20.52
C GLY A 106 -14.44 -15.35 21.04
N GLY A 107 -13.31 -15.04 21.69
CA GLY A 107 -12.94 -13.68 22.08
C GLY A 107 -12.12 -12.96 21.00
N PRO A 108 -12.06 -11.62 21.00
CA PRO A 108 -11.22 -10.89 20.08
C PRO A 108 -9.74 -11.20 20.31
N LEU A 109 -8.96 -11.39 19.23
CA LEU A 109 -7.51 -11.45 19.31
C LEU A 109 -6.98 -10.08 19.80
N VAL A 110 -6.28 -10.11 20.91
CA VAL A 110 -5.78 -8.89 21.58
C VAL A 110 -4.39 -8.53 21.04
N ASP A 111 -3.60 -9.51 20.65
CA ASP A 111 -2.22 -9.33 20.17
C ASP A 111 -2.10 -9.64 18.66
N ILE A 112 -1.26 -8.85 18.00
CA ILE A 112 -0.98 -9.01 16.58
C ILE A 112 -0.07 -10.23 16.34
N ASP A 113 0.77 -10.57 17.29
CA ASP A 113 1.63 -11.74 17.21
C ASP A 113 0.79 -13.03 17.29
N ASP A 114 -0.24 -13.07 18.14
CA ASP A 114 -1.21 -14.18 18.15
C ASP A 114 -1.94 -14.34 16.81
N ALA A 115 -2.25 -13.23 16.13
CA ALA A 115 -2.90 -13.28 14.82
C ALA A 115 -1.95 -13.80 13.73
N ILE A 116 -0.65 -13.49 13.83
CA ILE A 116 0.38 -14.03 12.95
C ILE A 116 0.52 -15.53 13.18
N ASP A 117 0.68 -15.96 14.44
CA ASP A 117 0.84 -17.36 14.80
C ASP A 117 -0.37 -18.18 14.33
N HIS A 118 -1.59 -17.68 14.51
CA HIS A 118 -2.80 -18.31 13.97
C HIS A 118 -2.77 -18.48 12.46
N THR A 119 -2.29 -17.47 11.73
CA THR A 119 -2.19 -17.54 10.27
C THR A 119 -1.15 -18.58 9.86
N GLU A 120 0.02 -18.58 10.49
CA GLU A 120 1.08 -19.54 10.19
C GLU A 120 0.66 -20.98 10.53
N ASP A 121 0.01 -21.21 11.68
CA ASP A 121 -0.48 -22.52 12.07
C ASP A 121 -1.59 -23.02 11.13
N PHE A 122 -2.44 -22.12 10.66
CA PHE A 122 -3.42 -22.45 9.63
C PHE A 122 -2.75 -22.88 8.33
N LEU A 123 -1.74 -22.16 7.86
CA LEU A 123 -0.99 -22.54 6.64
C LEU A 123 -0.26 -23.88 6.78
N ARG A 124 0.33 -24.15 7.96
CA ARG A 124 0.95 -25.46 8.28
C ARG A 124 -0.10 -26.58 8.28
N THR A 125 -1.27 -26.32 8.85
CA THR A 125 -2.39 -27.28 8.86
C THR A 125 -2.86 -27.58 7.45
N LEU A 126 -3.05 -26.57 6.62
CA LEU A 126 -3.42 -26.76 5.19
C LEU A 126 -2.40 -27.64 4.46
N ALA A 127 -1.11 -27.40 4.66
CA ALA A 127 -0.06 -28.17 4.03
C ALA A 127 -0.03 -29.64 4.51
N ALA A 128 -0.33 -29.89 5.79
CA ALA A 128 -0.37 -31.22 6.38
C ALA A 128 -1.62 -32.02 5.96
N GLU A 129 -2.77 -31.36 5.81
CA GLU A 129 -4.05 -31.98 5.41
C GLU A 129 -4.13 -32.25 3.92
N GLY A 130 -3.22 -31.65 3.14
CA GLY A 130 -3.15 -31.84 1.67
C GLY A 130 -3.10 -33.30 1.27
N SER A 131 -3.95 -33.68 0.37
CA SER A 131 -4.04 -34.91 -0.42
C SER A 131 -5.05 -35.97 0.00
N PHE A 132 -5.35 -36.26 1.26
CA PHE A 132 -6.12 -37.50 1.56
C PHE A 132 -7.14 -37.46 2.70
N ALA A 133 -7.30 -36.33 3.42
CA ALA A 133 -8.19 -36.30 4.57
C ALA A 133 -9.63 -35.87 4.18
N LYS A 134 -10.61 -36.73 4.48
CA LYS A 134 -12.01 -36.29 4.62
C LYS A 134 -12.07 -35.18 5.64
N GLY A 135 -12.25 -33.91 5.18
CA GLY A 135 -12.40 -32.76 6.06
C GLY A 135 -11.39 -31.64 5.87
N SER A 136 -10.58 -31.66 4.79
CA SER A 136 -9.72 -30.54 4.43
C SER A 136 -10.49 -29.23 4.42
N PHE A 137 -9.82 -28.13 4.79
CA PHE A 137 -10.46 -26.84 4.80
C PHE A 137 -10.76 -26.36 3.38
N GLU A 138 -12.03 -26.08 3.11
CA GLU A 138 -12.48 -25.32 1.96
C GLU A 138 -13.33 -24.16 2.44
N GLY A 139 -13.07 -22.96 1.96
CA GLY A 139 -13.82 -21.79 2.41
C GLY A 139 -13.04 -20.49 2.41
N VAL A 140 -13.33 -19.64 3.38
CA VAL A 140 -12.75 -18.29 3.49
C VAL A 140 -12.15 -18.07 4.86
N VAL A 141 -10.97 -17.46 4.85
CA VAL A 141 -10.30 -16.91 6.06
C VAL A 141 -10.29 -15.40 5.94
N SER A 142 -10.86 -14.71 6.93
CA SER A 142 -10.82 -13.25 7.05
C SER A 142 -9.67 -12.83 7.95
N SER A 143 -9.02 -11.73 7.61
CA SER A 143 -7.99 -11.06 8.41
C SER A 143 -6.74 -11.91 8.67
N ALA A 144 -6.33 -12.73 7.69
CA ALA A 144 -5.06 -13.44 7.76
C ALA A 144 -3.91 -12.43 7.92
N THR A 145 -3.10 -12.59 8.95
CA THR A 145 -2.07 -11.63 9.35
C THR A 145 -0.69 -12.20 9.07
N LEU A 146 0.10 -11.50 8.28
CA LEU A 146 1.43 -11.91 7.85
C LEU A 146 2.50 -11.04 8.49
N ARG A 147 3.63 -11.65 8.82
CA ARG A 147 4.85 -10.97 9.25
C ARG A 147 5.75 -10.73 8.04
N ILE A 148 6.07 -9.47 7.75
CA ILE A 148 7.09 -9.11 6.77
C ILE A 148 8.44 -9.12 7.49
N PRO A 149 9.42 -9.94 7.06
CA PRO A 149 10.69 -10.09 7.75
C PRO A 149 11.43 -8.75 7.92
N LYS A 150 12.17 -8.63 9.03
CA LYS A 150 13.10 -7.52 9.26
C LYS A 150 14.17 -7.55 8.17
N GLY A 151 14.49 -6.38 7.61
CA GLY A 151 15.44 -6.24 6.50
C GLY A 151 14.76 -5.89 5.18
N VAL A 152 13.52 -6.36 4.98
CA VAL A 152 12.71 -5.99 3.80
C VAL A 152 11.99 -4.67 4.02
N MET A 153 11.42 -4.47 5.20
CA MET A 153 10.82 -3.20 5.64
C MET A 153 11.25 -2.95 7.09
N LEU A 154 12.29 -2.19 7.30
CA LEU A 154 12.78 -1.83 8.63
C LEU A 154 11.89 -0.75 9.27
N PRO A 155 11.45 -0.92 10.53
CA PRO A 155 11.46 -2.15 11.32
C PRO A 155 10.51 -3.20 10.74
N GLU A 156 10.56 -4.44 11.27
CA GLU A 156 9.62 -5.51 10.94
C GLU A 156 8.20 -4.99 10.81
N ALA A 157 7.49 -5.46 9.79
CA ALA A 157 6.19 -4.96 9.44
C ALA A 157 5.14 -6.08 9.40
N THR A 158 3.87 -5.72 9.51
CA THR A 158 2.75 -6.65 9.48
C THR A 158 1.79 -6.26 8.37
N LEU A 159 1.30 -7.26 7.65
CA LEU A 159 0.28 -7.11 6.62
C LEU A 159 -0.94 -7.94 6.96
N ILE A 160 -2.11 -7.33 6.91
CA ILE A 160 -3.39 -8.00 7.12
C ILE A 160 -4.08 -8.14 5.77
N ILE A 161 -4.37 -9.37 5.37
CA ILE A 161 -5.11 -9.70 4.15
C ILE A 161 -6.60 -9.71 4.49
N ASP A 162 -7.40 -8.97 3.75
CA ASP A 162 -8.83 -8.86 4.03
C ASP A 162 -9.56 -10.20 3.95
N ALA A 163 -9.25 -11.01 2.94
CA ALA A 163 -9.80 -12.35 2.79
C ALA A 163 -8.85 -13.29 2.02
N LEU A 164 -8.81 -14.56 2.43
CA LEU A 164 -8.21 -15.66 1.67
C LEU A 164 -9.32 -16.64 1.30
N SER A 165 -9.41 -17.05 0.03
CA SER A 165 -10.22 -18.19 -0.38
C SER A 165 -9.33 -19.42 -0.48
N VAL A 166 -9.78 -20.54 0.02
CA VAL A 166 -9.04 -21.80 0.03
C VAL A 166 -9.91 -22.90 -0.56
N TRP A 167 -9.32 -23.67 -1.49
CA TRP A 167 -9.94 -24.86 -2.07
C TRP A 167 -8.88 -25.91 -2.37
N LEU A 168 -9.30 -27.11 -2.75
CA LEU A 168 -8.41 -28.17 -3.19
C LEU A 168 -8.44 -28.30 -4.72
N ASP A 169 -7.27 -28.34 -5.32
CA ASP A 169 -7.09 -28.71 -6.73
C ASP A 169 -6.14 -29.90 -6.83
N GLY A 170 -6.64 -31.00 -7.39
CA GLY A 170 -5.85 -32.25 -7.49
C GLY A 170 -5.35 -32.79 -6.13
N GLY A 171 -5.99 -32.43 -5.02
CA GLY A 171 -5.56 -32.78 -3.66
C GLY A 171 -4.53 -31.85 -3.04
N ARG A 172 -4.12 -30.81 -3.74
CA ARG A 172 -3.25 -29.76 -3.22
C ARG A 172 -4.07 -28.55 -2.78
N PRO A 173 -3.82 -27.98 -1.60
CA PRO A 173 -4.48 -26.74 -1.19
C PRO A 173 -4.06 -25.58 -2.09
N VAL A 174 -5.01 -24.84 -2.59
CA VAL A 174 -4.84 -23.61 -3.35
C VAL A 174 -5.36 -22.44 -2.52
N VAL A 175 -4.59 -21.38 -2.39
CA VAL A 175 -4.94 -20.17 -1.67
C VAL A 175 -5.00 -19.00 -2.65
N SER A 176 -6.11 -18.26 -2.66
CA SER A 176 -6.28 -17.03 -3.43
C SER A 176 -6.54 -15.85 -2.52
N VAL A 177 -5.92 -14.72 -2.81
CA VAL A 177 -6.10 -13.49 -2.04
C VAL A 177 -7.31 -12.69 -2.51
N GLY A 178 -8.01 -12.08 -1.57
CA GLY A 178 -9.15 -11.20 -1.82
C GLY A 178 -9.03 -9.87 -1.12
N GLU A 179 -9.59 -8.85 -1.75
CA GLU A 179 -9.69 -7.50 -1.21
C GLU A 179 -11.14 -7.09 -1.04
N ILE A 180 -11.45 -6.45 0.08
CA ILE A 180 -12.79 -5.97 0.42
C ILE A 180 -12.85 -4.46 0.29
N LYS A 181 -13.69 -3.95 -0.60
CA LYS A 181 -13.86 -2.52 -0.84
C LYS A 181 -15.33 -2.11 -0.91
N THR A 182 -15.62 -0.91 -0.40
CA THR A 182 -16.94 -0.29 -0.55
C THR A 182 -17.13 0.40 -1.90
N TYR A 183 -16.38 -0.02 -2.93
CA TYR A 183 -16.59 0.47 -4.29
C TYR A 183 -17.90 -0.11 -4.84
N ALA A 184 -18.64 0.72 -5.58
CA ALA A 184 -19.88 0.27 -6.18
C ALA A 184 -19.59 -0.57 -7.44
N ASP A 185 -20.09 -1.80 -7.46
CA ASP A 185 -20.11 -2.63 -8.66
C ASP A 185 -21.48 -2.55 -9.34
N ARG A 186 -21.54 -1.85 -10.47
CA ARG A 186 -22.75 -1.61 -11.25
C ARG A 186 -22.87 -2.61 -12.40
N GLY A 187 -23.25 -3.86 -12.07
CA GLY A 187 -23.39 -4.92 -13.06
C GLY A 187 -22.06 -5.30 -13.73
N GLY A 188 -20.99 -5.39 -12.97
CA GLY A 188 -19.65 -5.64 -13.47
C GLY A 188 -18.85 -4.39 -13.82
N HIS A 189 -19.44 -3.19 -13.68
CA HIS A 189 -18.78 -1.93 -13.96
C HIS A 189 -18.36 -1.23 -12.66
N THR A 190 -17.07 -1.29 -12.38
CA THR A 190 -16.40 -0.53 -11.32
C THR A 190 -15.36 0.40 -11.96
N SER A 191 -15.10 1.55 -11.36
CA SER A 191 -14.09 2.51 -11.83
C SER A 191 -12.75 1.81 -12.08
N LYS A 192 -12.12 2.09 -13.24
CA LYS A 192 -10.82 1.51 -13.61
C LYS A 192 -9.72 1.87 -12.60
N SER A 193 -9.74 3.09 -12.07
CA SER A 193 -8.80 3.56 -11.05
C SER A 193 -8.99 2.81 -9.73
N ASP A 194 -10.25 2.58 -9.29
CA ASP A 194 -10.55 1.83 -8.09
C ASP A 194 -10.10 0.36 -8.21
N LEU A 195 -10.34 -0.27 -9.38
CA LEU A 195 -9.86 -1.62 -9.66
C LEU A 195 -8.33 -1.71 -9.69
N ALA A 196 -7.66 -0.74 -10.33
CA ALA A 196 -6.20 -0.71 -10.36
C ALA A 196 -5.61 -0.59 -8.96
N HIS A 197 -6.21 0.23 -8.09
CA HIS A 197 -5.80 0.38 -6.71
C HIS A 197 -6.00 -0.92 -5.90
N ALA A 198 -7.16 -1.56 -6.02
CA ALA A 198 -7.43 -2.82 -5.35
C ALA A 198 -6.51 -3.95 -5.82
N ARG A 199 -6.24 -4.06 -7.13
CA ARG A 199 -5.30 -5.05 -7.68
C ARG A 199 -3.87 -4.82 -7.20
N ALA A 200 -3.41 -3.56 -7.13
CA ALA A 200 -2.09 -3.24 -6.60
C ALA A 200 -1.94 -3.70 -5.14
N GLN A 201 -2.99 -3.56 -4.35
CA GLN A 201 -3.04 -4.04 -2.97
C GLN A 201 -3.01 -5.58 -2.89
N MET A 202 -3.81 -6.26 -3.72
CA MET A 202 -3.79 -7.73 -3.77
C MET A 202 -2.44 -8.26 -4.27
N GLY A 203 -1.75 -7.56 -5.19
CA GLY A 203 -0.40 -7.92 -5.61
C GLY A 203 0.61 -7.88 -4.46
N LEU A 204 0.46 -6.92 -3.54
CA LEU A 204 1.23 -6.88 -2.30
C LEU A 204 0.92 -8.09 -1.40
N TYR A 205 -0.35 -8.48 -1.30
CA TYR A 205 -0.76 -9.67 -0.54
C TYR A 205 -0.15 -10.96 -1.11
N VAL A 206 -0.20 -11.14 -2.43
CA VAL A 206 0.40 -12.31 -3.10
C VAL A 206 1.88 -12.39 -2.80
N HIS A 207 2.62 -11.29 -2.97
CA HIS A 207 4.06 -11.29 -2.72
C HIS A 207 4.39 -11.56 -1.24
N ALA A 208 3.70 -10.90 -0.32
CA ALA A 208 3.92 -11.12 1.11
C ALA A 208 3.59 -12.57 1.53
N LEU A 209 2.51 -13.14 1.01
CA LEU A 209 2.14 -14.52 1.29
C LEU A 209 3.14 -15.51 0.68
N SER A 210 3.68 -15.25 -0.52
CA SER A 210 4.74 -16.10 -1.09
C SER A 210 5.99 -16.11 -0.20
N MET A 211 6.40 -14.96 0.31
CA MET A 211 7.55 -14.86 1.25
C MET A 211 7.31 -15.68 2.52
N VAL A 212 6.10 -15.63 3.08
CA VAL A 212 5.75 -16.41 4.29
C VAL A 212 5.71 -17.91 3.99
N LEU A 213 5.12 -18.33 2.87
CA LEU A 213 5.12 -19.74 2.46
C LEU A 213 6.54 -20.27 2.24
N GLU A 214 7.42 -19.50 1.62
CA GLU A 214 8.84 -19.85 1.47
C GLU A 214 9.54 -19.95 2.83
N GLN A 215 9.34 -18.98 3.72
CA GLN A 215 9.94 -18.97 5.07
C GLN A 215 9.50 -20.17 5.90
N LEU A 216 8.24 -20.59 5.77
CA LEU A 216 7.68 -21.75 6.47
C LEU A 216 8.05 -23.09 5.80
N GLY A 217 8.68 -23.09 4.62
CA GLY A 217 8.98 -24.29 3.85
C GLY A 217 7.72 -24.93 3.23
N LEU A 218 6.67 -24.15 2.97
CA LEU A 218 5.37 -24.62 2.49
C LEU A 218 5.11 -24.31 1.02
N ALA A 219 6.02 -23.63 0.31
CA ALA A 219 5.82 -23.17 -1.06
C ALA A 219 5.50 -24.31 -2.07
N ASP A 220 6.06 -25.50 -1.84
CA ASP A 220 5.78 -26.69 -2.66
C ASP A 220 4.51 -27.45 -2.25
N LEU A 221 3.98 -27.18 -1.06
CA LEU A 221 2.84 -27.89 -0.46
C LEU A 221 1.52 -27.13 -0.62
N VAL A 222 1.57 -25.81 -0.59
CA VAL A 222 0.41 -24.92 -0.76
C VAL A 222 0.61 -24.12 -2.03
N GLU A 223 -0.37 -24.19 -2.93
CA GLU A 223 -0.37 -23.39 -4.16
C GLU A 223 -0.92 -22.00 -3.90
N LEU A 224 -0.18 -20.97 -4.30
CA LEU A 224 -0.64 -19.58 -4.26
C LEU A 224 -1.17 -19.18 -5.63
N SER A 225 -2.48 -18.97 -5.73
CA SER A 225 -3.12 -18.50 -6.95
C SER A 225 -2.72 -17.06 -7.28
N LEU A 226 -2.40 -16.82 -8.55
CA LEU A 226 -2.19 -15.47 -9.09
C LEU A 226 -3.47 -14.82 -9.63
N ASP A 227 -4.59 -15.53 -9.54
CA ASP A 227 -5.92 -15.00 -9.80
C ASP A 227 -6.60 -14.71 -8.47
N GLY A 228 -6.82 -13.42 -8.20
CA GLY A 228 -7.46 -12.95 -6.98
C GLY A 228 -8.95 -12.70 -7.13
N PHE A 229 -9.59 -12.23 -6.06
CA PHE A 229 -11.00 -11.84 -6.08
C PHE A 229 -11.25 -10.53 -5.35
N LEU A 230 -12.30 -9.82 -5.75
CA LEU A 230 -12.74 -8.57 -5.11
C LEU A 230 -14.14 -8.73 -4.54
N VAL A 231 -14.31 -8.31 -3.30
CA VAL A 231 -15.62 -8.19 -2.64
C VAL A 231 -16.01 -6.72 -2.63
N LEU A 232 -17.02 -6.38 -3.42
CA LEU A 232 -17.49 -5.03 -3.67
C LEU A 232 -18.92 -4.85 -3.16
N THR A 233 -19.43 -3.61 -3.16
CA THR A 233 -20.81 -3.34 -2.79
C THR A 233 -21.72 -3.26 -4.00
N ASN A 234 -22.89 -3.84 -3.90
CA ASN A 234 -23.96 -3.60 -4.86
C ASN A 234 -24.51 -2.16 -4.65
N PRO A 235 -24.65 -1.34 -5.71
CA PRO A 235 -25.24 -0.02 -5.61
C PRO A 235 -26.65 -0.06 -5.02
N GLY A 236 -26.92 0.83 -4.07
CA GLY A 236 -28.23 0.92 -3.41
C GLY A 236 -28.49 -0.11 -2.32
N SER A 237 -27.57 -1.06 -2.09
CA SER A 237 -27.63 -2.00 -0.98
C SER A 237 -26.24 -2.24 -0.40
N ASN A 238 -26.15 -2.73 0.84
CA ASN A 238 -24.87 -3.18 1.42
C ASN A 238 -24.64 -4.68 1.16
N ASN A 239 -25.23 -5.24 0.11
CA ASN A 239 -25.00 -6.62 -0.25
C ASN A 239 -23.68 -6.76 -1.00
N PRO A 240 -22.89 -7.79 -0.70
CA PRO A 240 -21.63 -8.03 -1.42
C PRO A 240 -21.90 -8.51 -2.85
N THR A 241 -21.06 -8.03 -3.78
CA THR A 241 -20.84 -8.64 -5.10
C THR A 241 -19.41 -9.12 -5.15
N VAL A 242 -19.17 -10.29 -5.74
CA VAL A 242 -17.83 -10.85 -5.87
C VAL A 242 -17.42 -10.86 -7.33
N ARG A 243 -16.24 -10.31 -7.60
CA ARG A 243 -15.53 -10.43 -8.88
C ARG A 243 -14.40 -11.42 -8.72
N VAL A 244 -14.31 -12.37 -9.63
CA VAL A 244 -13.29 -13.43 -9.63
C VAL A 244 -12.38 -13.29 -10.84
N GLY A 245 -11.22 -13.97 -10.81
CA GLY A 245 -10.27 -13.99 -11.93
C GLY A 245 -9.57 -12.64 -12.13
N GLU A 246 -9.31 -11.91 -11.05
CA GLU A 246 -8.49 -10.72 -11.11
C GLU A 246 -7.02 -11.12 -11.26
N ASP A 247 -6.48 -11.03 -12.48
CA ASP A 247 -5.08 -11.37 -12.78
C ASP A 247 -4.12 -10.46 -12.01
N LEU A 248 -3.32 -11.04 -11.14
CA LEU A 248 -2.39 -10.36 -10.24
C LEU A 248 -0.92 -10.53 -10.61
N ARG A 249 -0.58 -11.22 -11.71
CA ARG A 249 0.82 -11.52 -12.09
C ARG A 249 1.67 -10.27 -12.16
N TYR A 250 1.17 -9.25 -12.86
CA TYR A 250 1.89 -7.98 -12.99
C TYR A 250 2.02 -7.26 -11.65
N GLN A 251 0.97 -7.23 -10.84
CA GLN A 251 0.96 -6.53 -9.55
C GLN A 251 1.83 -7.23 -8.51
N ALA A 252 1.85 -8.56 -8.50
CA ALA A 252 2.71 -9.35 -7.63
C ALA A 252 4.20 -9.14 -7.96
N GLU A 253 4.54 -9.17 -9.26
CA GLU A 253 5.91 -8.88 -9.71
C GLU A 253 6.32 -7.44 -9.42
N ARG A 254 5.42 -6.48 -9.59
CA ARG A 254 5.66 -5.09 -9.21
C ARG A 254 5.89 -4.93 -7.70
N ALA A 255 5.13 -5.64 -6.87
CA ALA A 255 5.33 -5.66 -5.43
C ALA A 255 6.70 -6.25 -5.07
N ARG A 256 7.06 -7.41 -5.64
CA ARG A 256 8.36 -8.05 -5.46
C ARG A 256 9.52 -7.10 -5.77
N LYS A 257 9.51 -6.50 -6.95
CA LYS A 257 10.54 -5.50 -7.33
C LYS A 257 10.55 -4.29 -6.41
N GLY A 258 9.37 -3.84 -5.97
CA GLY A 258 9.26 -2.75 -5.02
C GLY A 258 9.92 -3.07 -3.68
N PHE A 259 9.74 -4.29 -3.15
CA PHE A 259 10.42 -4.73 -1.92
C PHE A 259 11.93 -4.80 -2.08
N GLU A 260 12.42 -5.36 -3.19
CA GLU A 260 13.86 -5.45 -3.49
C GLU A 260 14.51 -4.06 -3.55
N LEU A 261 13.87 -3.11 -4.24
CA LEU A 261 14.35 -1.73 -4.32
C LEU A 261 14.32 -1.02 -2.97
N MET A 262 13.28 -1.25 -2.16
CA MET A 262 13.17 -0.67 -0.82
C MET A 262 14.24 -1.23 0.11
N GLU A 263 14.51 -2.53 0.03
CA GLU A 263 15.57 -3.17 0.81
C GLU A 263 16.96 -2.65 0.42
N ALA A 264 17.24 -2.51 -0.89
CA ALA A 264 18.49 -1.94 -1.37
C ALA A 264 18.65 -0.50 -0.89
N ALA A 265 17.64 0.33 -1.06
CA ALA A 265 17.66 1.72 -0.62
C ALA A 265 17.79 1.87 0.91
N ALA A 266 17.20 0.95 1.70
CA ALA A 266 17.33 0.94 3.16
C ALA A 266 18.76 0.56 3.59
N ARG A 267 19.44 -0.33 2.85
CA ARG A 267 20.85 -0.67 3.08
C ARG A 267 21.75 0.54 2.79
N ASP A 268 21.60 1.16 1.63
CA ASP A 268 22.37 2.35 1.24
C ASP A 268 22.20 3.49 2.26
N MET A 269 21.00 3.65 2.80
CA MET A 269 20.72 4.65 3.85
C MET A 269 21.38 4.30 5.18
N SER A 270 21.46 3.02 5.55
CA SER A 270 22.16 2.59 6.78
C SER A 270 23.65 2.91 6.70
N ASP A 271 24.25 2.78 5.51
CA ASP A 271 25.66 3.13 5.27
C ASP A 271 25.89 4.65 5.32
N MET A 272 24.87 5.44 4.97
CA MET A 272 24.93 6.91 5.06
C MET A 272 24.76 7.45 6.49
N VAL A 273 24.09 6.70 7.37
CA VAL A 273 23.86 7.08 8.77
C VAL A 273 24.96 6.55 9.71
N GLY A 274 25.80 5.62 9.22
CA GLY A 274 26.94 5.07 9.95
C GLY A 274 28.15 5.99 9.89
N ASP A 275 28.73 6.31 11.07
CA ASP A 275 30.09 6.76 11.31
C ASP A 275 30.44 8.26 11.28
N ASP A 276 29.51 9.18 11.11
CA ASP A 276 29.84 10.56 11.42
C ASP A 276 29.67 10.81 12.95
N GLU A 277 30.80 10.94 13.67
CA GLU A 277 30.85 11.36 15.07
C GLU A 277 30.38 12.81 15.28
N GLY A 278 29.80 13.44 14.25
CA GLY A 278 29.11 14.70 14.29
C GLY A 278 27.67 14.58 14.83
N GLU A 279 27.12 15.67 15.35
CA GLU A 279 25.75 15.75 15.87
C GLU A 279 24.72 15.16 14.88
N GLY A 280 24.43 13.86 14.99
CA GLY A 280 23.43 13.16 14.18
C GLY A 280 22.02 13.72 14.39
N PRO A 281 21.08 13.43 13.49
CA PRO A 281 19.71 13.94 13.57
C PRO A 281 19.10 13.61 14.93
N LYS A 282 18.63 14.64 15.63
CA LYS A 282 18.11 14.55 17.01
C LYS A 282 16.79 13.75 17.12
N SER A 283 16.11 13.53 15.98
CA SER A 283 14.87 12.76 15.93
C SER A 283 14.62 12.15 14.54
N LEU A 284 13.74 11.16 14.44
CA LEU A 284 13.31 10.60 13.16
C LEU A 284 12.69 11.66 12.22
N PHE A 285 12.03 12.67 12.78
CA PHE A 285 11.54 13.80 12.00
C PHE A 285 12.67 14.61 11.38
N ASP A 286 13.74 14.84 12.13
CA ASP A 286 14.90 15.59 11.64
C ASP A 286 15.61 14.81 10.53
N MET A 287 15.64 13.47 10.60
CA MET A 287 16.14 12.62 9.50
C MET A 287 15.32 12.79 8.22
N VAL A 288 13.98 12.80 8.33
CA VAL A 288 13.10 13.03 7.16
C VAL A 288 13.27 14.44 6.60
N LEU A 289 13.48 15.42 7.45
CA LEU A 289 13.68 16.83 7.04
C LEU A 289 15.03 17.04 6.35
N ALA A 290 16.08 16.37 6.84
CA ALA A 290 17.44 16.45 6.29
C ALA A 290 17.64 15.60 5.03
N ALA A 291 16.80 14.59 4.80
CA ALA A 291 16.93 13.71 3.65
C ALA A 291 16.68 14.47 2.33
N PRO A 292 17.45 14.14 1.26
CA PRO A 292 17.26 14.77 -0.03
C PRO A 292 15.83 14.58 -0.55
N THR A 293 15.27 15.64 -1.09
CA THR A 293 13.94 15.62 -1.68
C THR A 293 14.03 15.66 -3.19
N SER A 294 13.13 14.97 -3.86
CA SER A 294 12.85 15.20 -5.28
C SER A 294 11.33 15.29 -5.45
N PHE A 295 10.89 16.01 -6.47
CA PHE A 295 9.49 16.20 -6.78
C PHE A 295 9.12 15.37 -8.01
N ALA A 296 7.94 14.77 -7.99
CA ALA A 296 7.30 14.18 -9.15
C ALA A 296 5.82 14.61 -9.15
N ASP A 297 5.17 14.63 -10.30
CA ASP A 297 3.77 15.05 -10.45
C ASP A 297 2.82 14.29 -9.50
N ALA A 298 3.13 13.02 -9.26
CA ALA A 298 2.39 12.20 -8.32
C ALA A 298 2.43 12.75 -6.88
N CYS A 299 3.47 13.52 -6.49
CA CYS A 299 3.61 14.03 -5.11
C CYS A 299 2.40 14.85 -4.66
N LEU A 300 1.81 15.65 -5.56
CA LEU A 300 0.62 16.45 -5.28
C LEU A 300 -0.60 15.61 -4.88
N SER A 301 -0.62 14.34 -5.27
CA SER A 301 -1.76 13.44 -5.01
C SER A 301 -1.62 12.61 -3.74
N PHE A 302 -0.40 12.51 -3.15
CA PHE A 302 -0.17 11.61 -2.01
C PHE A 302 0.77 12.15 -0.94
N CYS A 303 1.57 13.19 -1.23
CA CYS A 303 2.58 13.69 -0.30
C CYS A 303 2.13 15.02 0.30
N GLU A 304 1.89 15.03 1.58
CA GLU A 304 1.46 16.22 2.32
C GLU A 304 2.58 17.27 2.44
N ARG A 305 3.84 16.88 2.20
CA ARG A 305 5.00 17.77 2.15
C ARG A 305 5.17 18.45 0.80
N ALA A 306 4.47 18.03 -0.24
CA ALA A 306 4.60 18.59 -1.58
C ALA A 306 4.51 20.14 -1.62
N PRO A 307 3.64 20.82 -0.88
CA PRO A 307 3.61 22.29 -0.84
C PRO A 307 4.92 22.92 -0.28
N SER A 308 5.53 22.28 0.72
CA SER A 308 6.82 22.74 1.26
C SER A 308 7.96 22.52 0.27
N CYS A 309 8.00 21.36 -0.40
CA CYS A 309 8.98 21.09 -1.47
C CYS A 309 8.85 22.11 -2.61
N TYR A 310 7.63 22.44 -3.01
CA TYR A 310 7.38 23.48 -4.01
C TYR A 310 7.89 24.85 -3.56
N ALA A 311 7.56 25.25 -2.32
CA ALA A 311 8.00 26.56 -1.79
C ALA A 311 9.54 26.66 -1.70
N ASN A 312 10.22 25.57 -1.28
CA ASN A 312 11.67 25.52 -1.23
C ASN A 312 12.28 25.60 -2.64
N ALA A 313 11.75 24.85 -3.61
CA ALA A 313 12.21 24.90 -4.99
C ALA A 313 12.06 26.31 -5.61
N ILE A 314 10.95 27.01 -5.31
CA ILE A 314 10.78 28.41 -5.72
C ILE A 314 11.86 29.30 -5.08
N ALA A 315 12.10 29.12 -3.77
CA ALA A 315 13.11 29.91 -3.05
C ALA A 315 14.54 29.67 -3.58
N ASP A 316 14.84 28.42 -3.91
CA ASP A 316 16.14 28.02 -4.45
C ASP A 316 16.28 28.32 -5.96
N GLY A 317 15.19 28.64 -6.63
CA GLY A 317 15.15 28.90 -8.08
C GLY A 317 15.38 27.68 -8.95
N ASP A 318 15.35 26.47 -8.37
CA ASP A 318 15.65 25.21 -9.03
C ASP A 318 14.40 24.50 -9.52
N GLY A 319 14.16 24.58 -10.84
CA GLY A 319 13.05 23.89 -11.50
C GLY A 319 13.20 22.36 -11.52
N ALA A 320 14.45 21.87 -11.58
CA ALA A 320 14.74 20.44 -11.59
C ALA A 320 14.33 19.76 -10.27
N ALA A 321 14.35 20.49 -9.15
CA ALA A 321 13.87 19.99 -7.86
C ALA A 321 12.38 19.59 -7.88
N LEU A 322 11.60 20.11 -8.84
CA LEU A 322 10.19 19.78 -9.04
C LEU A 322 9.97 18.62 -10.04
N GLY A 323 11.06 18.08 -10.60
CA GLY A 323 11.04 16.94 -11.52
C GLY A 323 11.26 17.31 -12.98
N ASP A 324 11.69 16.31 -13.76
CA ASP A 324 12.11 16.46 -15.16
C ASP A 324 11.03 17.04 -16.07
N ASP A 325 9.75 16.77 -15.81
CA ASP A 325 8.66 17.30 -16.63
C ASP A 325 8.46 18.79 -16.42
N ILE A 326 8.62 19.25 -15.17
CA ILE A 326 8.57 20.68 -14.84
C ILE A 326 9.79 21.39 -15.42
N ASP A 327 10.98 20.82 -15.27
CA ASP A 327 12.20 21.40 -15.82
C ASP A 327 12.13 21.54 -17.35
N ARG A 328 11.67 20.49 -18.04
CA ARG A 328 11.41 20.54 -19.49
C ARG A 328 10.34 21.57 -19.86
N PHE A 329 9.27 21.67 -19.05
CA PHE A 329 8.22 22.65 -19.29
C PHE A 329 8.73 24.09 -19.11
N LEU A 330 9.60 24.33 -18.13
CA LEU A 330 10.20 25.64 -17.88
C LEU A 330 11.18 26.06 -19.01
N ASN A 331 11.81 25.09 -19.67
CA ASN A 331 12.71 25.33 -20.80
C ASN A 331 13.78 26.39 -20.49
N GLY A 332 14.42 26.29 -19.32
CA GLY A 332 15.45 27.22 -18.84
C GLY A 332 14.92 28.48 -18.15
N LEU A 333 13.62 28.60 -17.91
CA LEU A 333 13.09 29.63 -17.02
C LEU A 333 13.30 29.24 -15.57
N SER A 334 13.73 30.20 -14.72
CA SER A 334 13.70 29.99 -13.28
C SER A 334 12.27 29.90 -12.75
N LEU A 335 12.06 29.13 -11.69
CA LEU A 335 10.75 29.01 -11.04
C LEU A 335 10.19 30.36 -10.61
N GLN A 336 11.05 31.22 -10.01
CA GLN A 336 10.66 32.57 -9.63
C GLN A 336 10.14 33.37 -10.84
N ARG A 337 10.84 33.26 -12.00
CA ARG A 337 10.42 33.99 -13.18
C ARG A 337 9.11 33.45 -13.77
N ALA A 338 8.93 32.15 -13.73
CA ALA A 338 7.70 31.49 -14.15
C ALA A 338 6.52 31.95 -13.27
N ASP A 339 6.72 32.01 -11.93
CA ASP A 339 5.71 32.48 -10.99
C ASP A 339 5.33 33.95 -11.25
N GLU A 340 6.31 34.84 -11.47
CA GLU A 340 6.05 36.24 -11.86
C GLU A 340 5.20 36.35 -13.15
N LEU A 341 5.52 35.52 -14.16
CA LEU A 341 4.79 35.50 -15.44
C LEU A 341 3.36 34.99 -15.26
N MET A 342 3.16 33.98 -14.43
CA MET A 342 1.83 33.48 -14.05
C MET A 342 1.04 34.52 -13.27
N GLY A 343 1.73 35.32 -12.45
CA GLY A 343 1.18 36.49 -11.75
C GLY A 343 0.89 37.71 -12.62
N GLY A 344 1.17 37.63 -13.93
CA GLY A 344 0.85 38.70 -14.90
C GLY A 344 2.02 39.60 -15.29
N ALA A 345 3.27 39.26 -14.94
CA ALA A 345 4.43 39.99 -15.40
C ALA A 345 4.53 39.98 -16.95
N ARG A 346 5.06 41.06 -17.53
CA ARG A 346 5.26 41.14 -18.98
C ARG A 346 6.42 40.25 -19.43
N PRO A 347 6.26 39.45 -20.51
CA PRO A 347 7.35 38.65 -21.08
C PRO A 347 8.44 39.54 -21.69
N ARG A 348 9.71 39.19 -21.43
CA ARG A 348 10.91 39.91 -21.89
C ARG A 348 11.53 39.33 -23.15
N ASN A 349 11.30 38.05 -23.43
CA ASN A 349 11.89 37.31 -24.54
C ASN A 349 10.91 36.26 -25.12
N ASP A 350 11.37 35.53 -26.14
CA ASP A 350 10.57 34.53 -26.84
C ASP A 350 10.29 33.30 -25.96
N ILE A 351 11.21 32.89 -25.09
CA ILE A 351 11.04 31.78 -24.16
C ILE A 351 9.88 32.07 -23.21
N GLU A 352 9.83 33.28 -22.65
CA GLU A 352 8.78 33.71 -21.75
C GLU A 352 7.41 33.82 -22.48
N ARG A 353 7.40 34.28 -23.73
CA ARG A 353 6.19 34.30 -24.57
C ARG A 353 5.69 32.90 -24.86
N ASP A 354 6.62 31.98 -25.17
CA ASP A 354 6.31 30.59 -25.43
C ASP A 354 5.77 29.87 -24.18
N PHE A 355 6.38 30.13 -23.02
CA PHE A 355 5.90 29.63 -21.73
C PHE A 355 4.45 30.06 -21.48
N LEU A 356 4.12 31.34 -21.62
CA LEU A 356 2.75 31.85 -21.43
C LEU A 356 1.76 31.26 -22.45
N ARG A 357 2.21 31.00 -23.68
CA ARG A 357 1.40 30.34 -24.72
C ARG A 357 1.06 28.90 -24.30
N ARG A 358 2.07 28.12 -23.87
CA ARG A 358 1.88 26.73 -23.38
C ARG A 358 0.98 26.66 -22.12
N MET A 359 1.09 27.65 -21.24
CA MET A 359 0.20 27.74 -20.08
C MET A 359 -1.27 27.97 -20.46
N ARG A 360 -1.53 28.73 -21.55
CA ARG A 360 -2.90 28.98 -22.03
C ARG A 360 -3.51 27.83 -22.82
N ASN A 361 -2.65 27.05 -23.49
CA ASN A 361 -3.03 25.91 -24.32
C ASN A 361 -2.27 24.65 -23.88
N PRO A 362 -2.65 24.03 -22.76
CA PRO A 362 -1.90 22.89 -22.22
C PRO A 362 -1.91 21.65 -23.14
N LEU A 363 -2.74 21.60 -24.17
CA LEU A 363 -2.81 20.51 -25.14
C LEU A 363 -1.76 20.62 -26.28
N ASP A 364 -1.16 21.80 -26.51
CA ASP A 364 -0.18 22.01 -27.59
C ASP A 364 1.25 21.57 -27.19
N GLY A 365 1.50 21.19 -25.94
CA GLY A 365 2.79 20.76 -25.41
C GLY A 365 2.99 19.25 -25.28
N ALA A 366 2.01 18.42 -25.63
CA ALA A 366 2.03 16.97 -25.48
C ALA A 366 2.18 16.27 -26.85
N SER A 367 3.21 16.65 -27.61
CA SER A 367 3.58 15.95 -28.85
C SER A 367 5.04 15.54 -28.83
#